data_9e636c4df0b72d177ccacac189fba885
#
_entry.id   9e636c4df0b72d177ccacac189fba885
#
_cell.length_a   1.000
_cell.length_b   1.000
_cell.length_c   1.000
_cell.angle_alpha   90.00
_cell.angle_beta   90.00
_cell.angle_gamma   90.00
#
_symmetry.space_group_name_H-M   'P 1'
#
loop_
_entity.id
_entity.type
_entity.pdbx_description
1 polymer ?
#
loop_
_entity_poly.entity_id
_entity_poly.type
_entity_poly.pdbx_seq_one_letter_code
_entity_poly.pdbx_strand_id
1 'polypeptide(L)'
;MSLDKINIWAVTDGSKGMISQVMGLSNQISKNITEIKTDLIFPWNNIQPGFLPIYKWIFKNNFPKDNEPNIVISCGRKSVYFSLYCKKVFKKLINIHIQNPKISSKNFNFVISPNHDNIKGSNVINSVGALHHINKGNKSTNQNLVTCLI
;
A
#
# COMPACT_ATOMS: atom_id res chain seq x y z
N MET A 1 21.99 -9.63 1.43
CA MET A 1 21.46 -8.42 0.77
C MET A 1 21.20 -7.41 1.87
N SER A 2 21.88 -6.26 1.86
CA SER A 2 21.66 -5.23 2.90
C SER A 2 20.26 -4.65 2.69
N LEU A 3 19.43 -4.62 3.74
CA LEU A 3 18.07 -4.06 3.72
C LEU A 3 18.05 -2.58 3.30
N ASP A 4 19.16 -1.88 3.47
CA ASP A 4 19.31 -0.47 3.11
C ASP A 4 19.35 -0.20 1.60
N LYS A 5 19.41 -1.24 0.77
CA LYS A 5 19.42 -1.13 -0.71
C LYS A 5 18.05 -1.38 -1.36
N ILE A 6 17.03 -1.68 -0.58
CA ILE A 6 15.70 -1.97 -1.11
C ILE A 6 14.91 -0.66 -1.25
N ASN A 7 14.57 -0.28 -2.48
CA ASN A 7 13.70 0.87 -2.75
C ASN A 7 12.25 0.46 -2.63
N ILE A 8 11.50 1.12 -1.77
CA ILE A 8 10.07 0.92 -1.60
C ILE A 8 9.31 2.14 -2.07
N TRP A 9 8.33 1.92 -2.93
CA TRP A 9 7.31 2.93 -3.20
C TRP A 9 6.07 2.64 -2.36
N ALA A 10 5.79 3.57 -1.43
CA ALA A 10 4.64 3.55 -0.52
C ALA A 10 3.50 4.33 -1.16
N VAL A 11 2.49 3.62 -1.68
CA VAL A 11 1.49 4.19 -2.60
C VAL A 11 0.10 4.20 -1.96
N THR A 12 -0.50 5.37 -1.84
CA THR A 12 -1.85 5.55 -1.28
C THR A 12 -2.67 6.56 -2.08
N ASP A 13 -3.95 6.71 -1.74
CA ASP A 13 -4.79 7.80 -2.22
C ASP A 13 -4.65 9.09 -1.40
N GLY A 14 -3.81 9.07 -0.36
CA GLY A 14 -3.51 10.21 0.50
C GLY A 14 -4.32 10.27 1.80
N SER A 15 -5.18 9.29 2.10
CA SER A 15 -5.86 9.24 3.40
C SER A 15 -4.89 8.85 4.53
N LYS A 16 -5.00 9.49 5.69
CA LYS A 16 -4.09 9.28 6.83
C LYS A 16 -4.04 7.82 7.29
N GLY A 17 -5.19 7.14 7.30
CA GLY A 17 -5.27 5.73 7.70
C GLY A 17 -4.52 4.81 6.73
N MET A 18 -4.62 5.05 5.42
CA MET A 18 -3.89 4.27 4.40
C MET A 18 -2.40 4.54 4.45
N ILE A 19 -1.98 5.81 4.63
CA ILE A 19 -0.58 6.19 4.80
C ILE A 19 0.00 5.45 6.00
N SER A 20 -0.69 5.46 7.14
CA SER A 20 -0.26 4.77 8.36
C SER A 20 -0.02 3.27 8.12
N GLN A 21 -0.91 2.61 7.39
CA GLN A 21 -0.78 1.17 7.10
C GLN A 21 0.40 0.87 6.18
N VAL A 22 0.54 1.62 5.09
CA VAL A 22 1.62 1.42 4.12
C VAL A 22 2.98 1.74 4.75
N MET A 23 3.09 2.85 5.48
CA MET A 23 4.31 3.23 6.17
C MET A 23 4.66 2.26 7.31
N GLY A 24 3.67 1.75 8.02
CA GLY A 24 3.85 0.73 9.06
C GLY A 24 4.58 -0.50 8.54
N LEU A 25 4.19 -1.00 7.37
CA LEU A 25 4.86 -2.14 6.73
C LEU A 25 6.19 -1.73 6.10
N SER A 26 6.24 -0.60 5.39
CA SER A 26 7.44 -0.16 4.67
C SER A 26 8.63 0.05 5.60
N ASN A 27 8.41 0.69 6.75
CA ASN A 27 9.45 0.96 7.75
C ASN A 27 10.05 -0.30 8.38
N GLN A 28 9.33 -1.43 8.36
CA GLN A 28 9.85 -2.71 8.84
C GLN A 28 10.76 -3.40 7.81
N ILE A 29 10.67 -2.99 6.54
CA ILE A 29 11.39 -3.65 5.44
C ILE A 29 12.61 -2.84 5.02
N SER A 30 12.50 -1.51 4.91
CA SER A 30 13.60 -0.64 4.46
C SER A 30 13.47 0.78 5.02
N LYS A 31 14.60 1.48 5.02
CA LYS A 31 14.65 2.93 5.29
C LYS A 31 14.51 3.77 4.02
N ASN A 32 14.71 3.17 2.86
CA ASN A 32 14.63 3.85 1.57
C ASN A 32 13.21 3.77 1.01
N ILE A 33 12.37 4.71 1.44
CA ILE A 33 10.94 4.73 1.14
C ILE A 33 10.59 6.03 0.42
N THR A 34 9.90 5.90 -0.71
CA THR A 34 9.32 7.02 -1.44
C THR A 34 7.80 6.97 -1.31
N GLU A 35 7.23 7.98 -0.66
CA GLU A 35 5.78 8.12 -0.55
C GLU A 35 5.18 8.66 -1.85
N ILE A 36 4.14 8.01 -2.35
CA ILE A 36 3.44 8.40 -3.57
C ILE A 36 1.94 8.49 -3.31
N LYS A 37 1.40 9.68 -3.46
CA LYS A 37 -0.04 9.87 -3.49
C LYS A 37 -0.54 9.65 -4.91
N THR A 38 -1.39 8.65 -5.12
CA THR A 38 -1.97 8.35 -6.43
C THR A 38 -3.27 9.12 -6.65
N ASP A 39 -3.34 9.83 -7.76
CA ASP A 39 -4.59 10.38 -8.28
C ASP A 39 -4.76 10.01 -9.75
N LEU A 40 -6.02 9.82 -10.15
CA LEU A 40 -6.41 9.33 -11.47
C LEU A 40 -7.31 10.35 -12.17
N ILE A 41 -7.22 10.39 -13.50
CA ILE A 41 -8.17 11.15 -14.31
C ILE A 41 -9.52 10.44 -14.38
N PHE A 42 -10.56 11.16 -14.81
CA PHE A 42 -11.85 10.57 -15.17
C PHE A 42 -11.69 9.71 -16.45
N PRO A 43 -12.33 8.53 -16.53
CA PRO A 43 -13.27 7.94 -15.56
C PRO A 43 -12.60 7.01 -14.52
N TRP A 44 -11.29 6.75 -14.58
CA TRP A 44 -10.57 5.80 -13.70
C TRP A 44 -10.68 6.13 -12.21
N ASN A 45 -10.78 7.42 -11.87
CA ASN A 45 -10.97 7.85 -10.48
C ASN A 45 -12.28 7.36 -9.85
N ASN A 46 -13.29 6.98 -10.65
CA ASN A 46 -14.61 6.52 -10.19
C ASN A 46 -14.86 5.03 -10.42
N ILE A 47 -14.12 4.40 -11.33
CA ILE A 47 -14.32 3.00 -11.72
C ILE A 47 -13.42 2.08 -10.89
N GLN A 48 -13.91 0.88 -10.61
CA GLN A 48 -13.15 -0.17 -9.95
C GLN A 48 -12.01 -0.66 -10.87
N PRO A 49 -10.84 -0.99 -10.29
CA PRO A 49 -9.77 -1.68 -11.01
C PRO A 49 -10.26 -2.96 -11.68
N GLY A 50 -9.73 -3.25 -12.87
CA GLY A 50 -10.08 -4.45 -13.62
C GLY A 50 -11.09 -4.24 -14.75
N PHE A 51 -11.86 -3.14 -14.75
CA PHE A 51 -12.82 -2.86 -15.84
C PHE A 51 -12.21 -2.07 -17.00
N LEU A 52 -11.23 -1.23 -16.72
CA LEU A 52 -10.59 -0.39 -17.74
C LEU A 52 -9.09 -0.72 -17.87
N PRO A 53 -8.53 -0.56 -19.08
CA PRO A 53 -7.12 -0.77 -19.31
C PRO A 53 -6.28 0.27 -18.56
N ILE A 54 -5.05 -0.12 -18.20
CA ILE A 54 -4.15 0.72 -17.40
C ILE A 54 -3.01 1.23 -18.27
N TYR A 55 -2.91 2.56 -18.40
CA TYR A 55 -1.89 3.27 -19.14
C TYR A 55 -1.21 4.32 -18.26
N LYS A 56 -0.02 4.78 -18.64
CA LYS A 56 0.73 5.78 -17.89
C LYS A 56 -0.03 7.12 -17.76
N TRP A 57 -0.71 7.54 -18.80
CA TRP A 57 -1.39 8.83 -18.88
C TRP A 57 -2.64 8.95 -18.01
N ILE A 58 -3.14 7.86 -17.43
CA ILE A 58 -4.28 7.92 -16.50
C ILE A 58 -3.91 8.51 -15.14
N PHE A 59 -2.62 8.53 -14.79
CA PHE A 59 -2.12 9.06 -13.54
C PHE A 59 -1.84 10.55 -13.65
N LYS A 60 -2.43 11.36 -12.77
CA LYS A 60 -2.15 12.79 -12.70
C LYS A 60 -0.78 13.11 -12.13
N ASN A 61 -0.22 12.20 -11.35
CA ASN A 61 1.07 12.37 -10.70
C ASN A 61 2.20 11.89 -11.61
N ASN A 62 3.33 12.57 -11.50
CA ASN A 62 4.57 12.09 -12.13
C ASN A 62 5.13 10.90 -11.34
N PHE A 63 5.63 9.91 -12.06
CA PHE A 63 6.39 8.82 -11.46
C PHE A 63 7.78 9.33 -11.03
N PRO A 64 8.32 8.88 -9.88
CA PRO A 64 9.70 9.15 -9.53
C PRO A 64 10.64 8.69 -10.65
N LYS A 65 11.58 9.56 -11.05
CA LYS A 65 12.47 9.28 -12.18
C LYS A 65 13.76 8.56 -11.78
N ASP A 66 14.19 8.76 -10.53
CA ASP A 66 15.58 8.49 -10.16
C ASP A 66 15.77 7.17 -9.40
N ASN A 67 14.71 6.49 -8.97
CA ASN A 67 14.82 5.25 -8.19
C ASN A 67 13.72 4.27 -8.57
N GLU A 68 14.05 3.28 -9.40
CA GLU A 68 13.13 2.18 -9.66
C GLU A 68 12.80 1.42 -8.38
N PRO A 69 11.53 1.06 -8.15
CA PRO A 69 11.15 0.33 -6.95
C PRO A 69 11.52 -1.15 -7.05
N ASN A 70 12.04 -1.71 -5.97
CA ASN A 70 12.10 -3.15 -5.80
C ASN A 70 10.77 -3.69 -5.29
N ILE A 71 10.11 -2.90 -4.44
CA ILE A 71 8.81 -3.24 -3.84
C ILE A 71 7.86 -2.05 -3.98
N VAL A 72 6.62 -2.33 -4.38
CA VAL A 72 5.50 -1.39 -4.28
C VAL A 72 4.55 -1.89 -3.21
N ILE A 73 4.34 -1.09 -2.17
CA ILE A 73 3.34 -1.35 -1.13
C ILE A 73 2.21 -0.36 -1.33
N SER A 74 1.01 -0.86 -1.58
CA SER A 74 -0.14 -0.05 -1.95
C SER A 74 -1.33 -0.28 -1.03
N CYS A 75 -2.11 0.78 -0.76
CA CYS A 75 -3.35 0.71 -0.01
C CYS A 75 -4.37 1.68 -0.61
N GLY A 76 -5.59 1.19 -0.81
CA GLY A 76 -6.70 1.95 -1.38
C GLY A 76 -6.93 1.69 -2.87
N ARG A 77 -8.15 2.03 -3.32
CA ARG A 77 -8.62 1.68 -4.67
C ARG A 77 -7.78 2.27 -5.81
N LYS A 78 -7.43 3.55 -5.72
CA LYS A 78 -6.64 4.22 -6.77
C LYS A 78 -5.23 3.65 -6.85
N SER A 79 -4.64 3.28 -5.72
CA SER A 79 -3.30 2.71 -5.65
C SER A 79 -3.20 1.31 -6.25
N VAL A 80 -4.32 0.57 -6.37
CA VAL A 80 -4.37 -0.69 -7.12
C VAL A 80 -3.96 -0.47 -8.58
N TYR A 81 -4.51 0.53 -9.24
CA TYR A 81 -4.13 0.87 -10.63
C TYR A 81 -2.63 1.15 -10.76
N PHE A 82 -2.09 1.92 -9.81
CA PHE A 82 -0.67 2.26 -9.80
C PHE A 82 0.21 1.01 -9.60
N SER A 83 -0.13 0.17 -8.64
CA SER A 83 0.59 -1.07 -8.35
C SER A 83 0.61 -2.01 -9.55
N LEU A 84 -0.52 -2.19 -10.23
CA LEU A 84 -0.63 -3.02 -11.43
C LEU A 84 0.16 -2.44 -12.61
N TYR A 85 0.14 -1.12 -12.77
CA TYR A 85 0.95 -0.45 -13.79
C TYR A 85 2.44 -0.68 -13.53
N CYS A 86 2.90 -0.47 -12.30
CA CYS A 86 4.30 -0.71 -11.92
C CYS A 86 4.71 -2.17 -12.19
N LYS A 87 3.87 -3.14 -11.86
CA LYS A 87 4.16 -4.55 -12.14
C LYS A 87 4.30 -4.86 -13.63
N LYS A 88 3.55 -4.15 -14.47
CA LYS A 88 3.66 -4.28 -15.94
C LYS A 88 4.98 -3.68 -16.47
N VAL A 89 5.43 -2.58 -15.88
CA VAL A 89 6.63 -1.85 -16.32
C VAL A 89 7.92 -2.47 -15.76
N PHE A 90 7.92 -2.81 -14.47
CA PHE A 90 9.10 -3.33 -13.77
C PHE A 90 9.01 -4.84 -13.60
N LYS A 91 9.72 -5.62 -14.42
CA LYS A 91 9.63 -7.10 -14.47
C LYS A 91 9.98 -7.81 -13.17
N LYS A 92 10.88 -7.24 -12.35
CA LYS A 92 11.35 -7.83 -11.08
C LYS A 92 10.65 -7.28 -9.85
N LEU A 93 9.63 -6.45 -10.04
CA LEU A 93 8.90 -5.80 -8.97
C LEU A 93 8.12 -6.79 -8.12
N ILE A 94 8.21 -6.64 -6.81
CA ILE A 94 7.29 -7.26 -5.85
C ILE A 94 6.21 -6.24 -5.52
N ASN A 95 4.95 -6.56 -5.79
CA ASN A 95 3.82 -5.73 -5.41
C ASN A 95 3.03 -6.36 -4.25
N ILE A 96 2.83 -5.55 -3.21
CA ILE A 96 2.07 -5.89 -2.01
C ILE A 96 0.89 -4.93 -1.92
N HIS A 97 -0.30 -5.46 -1.72
CA HIS A 97 -1.48 -4.64 -1.47
C HIS A 97 -2.03 -4.85 -0.08
N ILE A 98 -2.34 -3.76 0.62
CA ILE A 98 -2.95 -3.78 1.94
C ILE A 98 -4.44 -3.48 1.80
N GLN A 99 -5.30 -4.26 2.45
CA GLN A 99 -6.75 -4.31 2.36
C GLN A 99 -7.24 -5.09 1.13
N ASN A 100 -8.56 -5.13 0.93
CA ASN A 100 -9.20 -5.80 -0.18
C ASN A 100 -8.99 -5.02 -1.48
N PRO A 101 -8.26 -5.54 -2.47
CA PRO A 101 -8.04 -4.84 -3.74
C PRO A 101 -9.29 -4.77 -4.63
N LYS A 102 -10.38 -5.48 -4.27
CA LYS A 102 -11.62 -5.62 -5.06
C LYS A 102 -11.42 -6.21 -6.47
N ILE A 103 -10.28 -6.84 -6.69
CA ILE A 103 -9.93 -7.65 -7.87
C ILE A 103 -9.22 -8.92 -7.41
N SER A 104 -8.94 -9.84 -8.32
CA SER A 104 -8.25 -11.09 -8.00
C SER A 104 -6.91 -10.83 -7.30
N SER A 105 -6.68 -11.49 -6.15
CA SER A 105 -5.41 -11.44 -5.42
C SER A 105 -4.22 -11.92 -6.26
N LYS A 106 -4.46 -12.76 -7.27
CA LYS A 106 -3.43 -13.25 -8.19
C LYS A 106 -2.68 -12.14 -8.96
N ASN A 107 -3.23 -10.93 -9.01
CA ASN A 107 -2.58 -9.77 -9.61
C ASN A 107 -1.44 -9.20 -8.74
N PHE A 108 -1.32 -9.66 -7.50
CA PHE A 108 -0.31 -9.21 -6.55
C PHE A 108 0.60 -10.38 -6.16
N ASN A 109 1.82 -10.05 -5.71
CA ASN A 109 2.68 -11.04 -5.07
C ASN A 109 2.12 -11.38 -3.70
N PHE A 110 1.68 -10.36 -2.94
CA PHE A 110 1.04 -10.56 -1.64
C PHE A 110 -0.13 -9.58 -1.47
N VAL A 111 -1.17 -10.05 -0.79
CA VAL A 111 -2.28 -9.22 -0.30
C VAL A 111 -2.36 -9.39 1.21
N ILE A 112 -2.32 -8.30 1.96
CA ILE A 112 -2.48 -8.30 3.41
C ILE A 112 -3.85 -7.73 3.72
N SER A 113 -4.75 -8.53 4.25
CA SER A 113 -6.13 -8.12 4.47
C SER A 113 -6.61 -8.52 5.85
N PRO A 114 -7.39 -7.66 6.53
CA PRO A 114 -8.03 -8.04 7.77
C PRO A 114 -8.93 -9.27 7.61
N ASN A 115 -9.02 -10.09 8.64
CA ASN A 115 -9.82 -11.33 8.64
C ASN A 115 -11.29 -11.11 8.21
N HIS A 116 -11.87 -9.96 8.56
CA HIS A 116 -13.26 -9.65 8.24
C HIS A 116 -13.54 -9.41 6.75
N ASP A 117 -12.50 -9.16 5.95
CA ASP A 117 -12.64 -9.02 4.48
C ASP A 117 -12.86 -10.36 3.78
N ASN A 118 -12.64 -11.49 4.46
CA ASN A 118 -12.86 -12.86 3.97
C ASN A 118 -12.19 -13.17 2.62
N ILE A 119 -11.05 -12.54 2.33
CA ILE A 119 -10.30 -12.81 1.09
C ILE A 119 -9.50 -14.11 1.29
N LYS A 120 -9.56 -14.98 0.29
CA LYS A 120 -8.81 -16.25 0.28
C LYS A 120 -7.87 -16.28 -0.93
N GLY A 121 -6.71 -16.87 -0.73
CA GLY A 121 -5.69 -17.07 -1.78
C GLY A 121 -4.38 -17.56 -1.18
N SER A 122 -3.57 -18.24 -1.96
CA SER A 122 -2.24 -18.72 -1.53
C SER A 122 -1.25 -17.58 -1.22
N ASN A 123 -1.54 -16.40 -1.74
CA ASN A 123 -0.76 -15.17 -1.58
C ASN A 123 -1.45 -14.14 -0.66
N VAL A 124 -2.49 -14.56 0.08
CA VAL A 124 -3.23 -13.70 1.01
C VAL A 124 -2.77 -13.97 2.43
N ILE A 125 -2.38 -12.91 3.12
CA ILE A 125 -2.01 -12.92 4.54
C ILE A 125 -3.12 -12.22 5.30
N ASN A 126 -3.82 -12.96 6.14
CA ASN A 126 -4.89 -12.42 6.95
C ASN A 126 -4.33 -11.84 8.26
N SER A 127 -4.68 -10.59 8.56
CA SER A 127 -4.30 -9.91 9.80
C SER A 127 -5.47 -9.83 10.78
N VAL A 128 -5.18 -9.86 12.08
CA VAL A 128 -6.21 -9.73 13.13
C VAL A 128 -6.79 -8.31 13.17
N GLY A 129 -6.03 -7.31 12.71
CA GLY A 129 -6.43 -5.90 12.67
C GLY A 129 -5.74 -5.14 11.56
N ALA A 130 -5.99 -3.85 11.47
CA ALA A 130 -5.31 -2.97 10.53
C ALA A 130 -3.83 -2.81 10.91
N LEU A 131 -2.96 -2.77 9.91
CA LEU A 131 -1.55 -2.41 10.09
C LEU A 131 -1.45 -0.92 10.47
N HIS A 132 -0.49 -0.59 11.33
CA HIS A 132 -0.22 0.80 11.69
C HIS A 132 1.27 0.99 12.02
N HIS A 133 1.74 2.22 11.93
CA HIS A 133 3.14 2.58 12.20
C HIS A 133 3.40 2.96 13.67
N ILE A 134 2.39 2.93 14.53
CA ILE A 134 2.51 3.33 15.93
C ILE A 134 3.26 2.25 16.71
N ASN A 135 4.44 2.58 17.20
CA ASN A 135 5.16 1.74 18.14
C ASN A 135 4.48 1.79 19.51
N LYS A 136 4.59 0.71 20.30
CA LYS A 136 4.19 0.75 21.71
C LYS A 136 4.96 1.89 22.38
N GLY A 137 4.28 2.97 22.69
CA GLY A 137 4.82 4.04 23.52
C GLY A 137 5.17 3.52 24.91
N ASN A 138 6.07 4.21 25.60
CA ASN A 138 6.30 3.94 27.02
C ASN A 138 4.98 4.11 27.76
N LYS A 139 4.67 3.19 28.65
CA LYS A 139 3.48 3.29 29.51
C LYS A 139 3.50 4.66 30.19
N SER A 140 2.42 5.43 30.05
CA SER A 140 2.24 6.65 30.81
C SER A 140 2.32 6.30 32.31
N THR A 141 3.15 7.02 33.03
CA THR A 141 3.23 6.91 34.50
C THR A 141 2.02 7.54 35.20
N ASN A 142 1.17 8.24 34.45
CA ASN A 142 -0.02 8.89 34.98
C ASN A 142 -1.19 7.93 34.98
N GLN A 143 -1.45 7.29 36.11
CA GLN A 143 -2.49 6.27 36.28
C GLN A 143 -3.94 6.80 36.14
N ASN A 144 -4.13 8.11 36.11
CA ASN A 144 -5.44 8.76 36.04
C ASN A 144 -5.81 9.29 34.65
N LEU A 145 -4.99 9.01 33.61
CA LEU A 145 -5.24 9.47 32.25
C LEU A 145 -6.07 8.41 31.48
N VAL A 146 -7.32 8.72 31.19
CA VAL A 146 -8.15 7.97 30.25
C VAL A 146 -8.22 8.74 28.95
N THR A 147 -7.69 8.16 27.87
CA THR A 147 -7.77 8.73 26.53
C THR A 147 -8.80 7.96 25.72
N CYS A 148 -9.83 8.65 25.27
CA CYS A 148 -10.82 8.10 24.33
C CYS A 148 -10.50 8.67 22.93
N LEU A 149 -10.24 7.79 21.96
CA LEU A 149 -10.15 8.14 20.55
C LEU A 149 -11.55 7.99 19.94
N ILE A 150 -12.12 9.10 19.52
CA ILE A 150 -13.39 9.17 18.81
C ILE A 150 -13.10 9.22 17.31
#